data_1d950d1fefe5b86a206e4f93bb83e0f5
#
_entry.id   1d950d1fefe5b86a206e4f93bb83e0f5
#
_cell.length_a   1.000
_cell.length_b   1.000
_cell.length_c   1.000
_cell.angle_alpha   90.00
_cell.angle_beta   90.00
_cell.angle_gamma   90.00
#
_symmetry.space_group_name_H-M   'P 1'
#
loop_
_entity.id
_entity.type
_entity.pdbx_description
1 polymer ?
#
loop_
_entity_poly.entity_id
_entity_poly.type
_entity_poly.pdbx_seq_one_letter_code
_entity_poly.pdbx_strand_id
1 'polypeptide(L)'
;MKRRILMATAMAMILMPFVAAQASAQRLSASEIEQLLAGSTITGSWGGDRYQQYYDPDGTTIYLPNEGRREQGQWQVNAEQGVYESWWRSSGWVQYTIRRLEDGGYAWINGDRLEMFTVSDGRQIE
;
A
#
# COMPACT_ATOMS: atom_id res chain seq x y z
N MET A 1 68.02 -15.53 -5.89
CA MET A 1 66.86 -15.46 -6.75
C MET A 1 65.63 -15.22 -5.93
N LYS A 2 65.04 -14.09 -6.09
CA LYS A 2 63.83 -13.75 -5.35
C LYS A 2 62.60 -14.08 -6.19
N ARG A 3 61.80 -15.03 -5.71
CA ARG A 3 60.49 -15.31 -6.32
C ARG A 3 59.50 -14.28 -5.81
N ARG A 4 58.99 -13.49 -6.70
CA ARG A 4 57.82 -12.64 -6.39
C ARG A 4 56.55 -13.45 -6.60
N ILE A 5 55.86 -13.70 -5.52
CA ILE A 5 54.53 -14.29 -5.59
C ILE A 5 53.56 -13.14 -5.79
N LEU A 6 53.01 -13.05 -6.98
CA LEU A 6 51.89 -12.17 -7.28
C LEU A 6 50.63 -12.87 -6.77
N MET A 7 50.18 -12.46 -5.60
CA MET A 7 48.81 -12.81 -5.18
C MET A 7 47.84 -11.98 -5.98
N ALA A 8 47.23 -12.59 -6.94
CA ALA A 8 46.05 -12.04 -7.58
C ALA A 8 44.90 -12.19 -6.61
N THR A 9 44.54 -11.11 -5.95
CA THR A 9 43.32 -11.07 -5.14
C THR A 9 42.14 -11.01 -6.11
N ALA A 10 41.49 -12.12 -6.34
CA ALA A 10 40.26 -12.16 -7.07
C ALA A 10 39.19 -11.50 -6.19
N MET A 11 38.83 -10.27 -6.52
CA MET A 11 37.72 -9.58 -5.89
C MET A 11 36.44 -10.16 -6.49
N ALA A 12 35.78 -11.07 -5.76
CA ALA A 12 34.49 -11.58 -6.16
C ALA A 12 33.44 -10.48 -5.95
N MET A 13 33.04 -9.83 -7.04
CA MET A 13 31.89 -8.95 -7.02
C MET A 13 30.64 -9.80 -6.88
N ILE A 14 30.03 -9.79 -5.69
CA ILE A 14 28.73 -10.40 -5.47
C ILE A 14 27.71 -9.41 -6.01
N LEU A 15 27.21 -9.66 -7.22
CA LEU A 15 26.08 -8.96 -7.77
C LEU A 15 24.81 -9.49 -7.10
N MET A 16 24.28 -8.76 -6.14
CA MET A 16 22.97 -9.06 -5.57
C MET A 16 21.89 -8.74 -6.59
N PRO A 17 20.89 -9.63 -6.79
CA PRO A 17 19.78 -9.35 -7.70
C PRO A 17 18.84 -8.33 -7.06
N PHE A 18 19.03 -7.07 -7.36
CA PHE A 18 18.19 -5.97 -6.90
C PHE A 18 16.76 -6.03 -7.44
N VAL A 19 16.53 -6.72 -8.56
CA VAL A 19 15.27 -6.69 -9.30
C VAL A 19 14.11 -7.32 -8.52
N ALA A 20 14.34 -8.44 -7.83
CA ALA A 20 13.30 -9.12 -7.06
C ALA A 20 12.88 -8.32 -5.81
N ALA A 21 13.82 -7.65 -5.14
CA ALA A 21 13.56 -6.81 -3.98
C ALA A 21 12.74 -5.55 -4.34
N GLN A 22 12.94 -4.97 -5.51
CA GLN A 22 12.18 -3.81 -5.99
C GLN A 22 10.74 -4.17 -6.35
N ALA A 23 10.51 -5.33 -6.97
CA ALA A 23 9.16 -5.79 -7.31
C ALA A 23 8.32 -6.06 -6.06
N SER A 24 8.90 -6.67 -5.01
CA SER A 24 8.20 -6.93 -3.75
C SER A 24 8.02 -5.66 -2.91
N ALA A 25 8.93 -4.66 -3.04
CA ALA A 25 8.84 -3.38 -2.32
C ALA A 25 7.70 -2.49 -2.83
N GLN A 26 7.23 -2.68 -4.05
CA GLN A 26 6.11 -1.90 -4.59
C GLN A 26 4.77 -2.29 -3.98
N ARG A 27 4.54 -3.56 -3.73
CA ARG A 27 3.33 -4.03 -3.07
C ARG A 27 3.51 -3.99 -1.56
N LEU A 28 2.58 -3.35 -0.86
CA LEU A 28 2.60 -3.29 0.59
C LEU A 28 2.24 -4.65 1.20
N SER A 29 2.95 -5.02 2.27
CA SER A 29 2.59 -6.16 3.12
C SER A 29 1.35 -5.83 3.96
N ALA A 30 0.75 -6.85 4.56
CA ALA A 30 -0.36 -6.68 5.49
C ALA A 30 -0.03 -5.68 6.61
N SER A 31 1.13 -5.83 7.23
CA SER A 31 1.59 -4.95 8.29
C SER A 31 1.80 -3.52 7.82
N GLU A 32 2.35 -3.33 6.62
CA GLU A 32 2.52 -2.01 6.03
C GLU A 32 1.19 -1.34 5.72
N ILE A 33 0.21 -2.10 5.24
CA ILE A 33 -1.14 -1.57 4.98
C ILE A 33 -1.77 -1.08 6.28
N GLU A 34 -1.71 -1.88 7.34
CA GLU A 34 -2.26 -1.49 8.64
C GLU A 34 -1.60 -0.25 9.20
N GLN A 35 -0.27 -0.18 9.16
CA GLN A 35 0.48 0.99 9.62
C GLN A 35 0.16 2.24 8.80
N LEU A 36 -0.05 2.08 7.50
CA LEU A 36 -0.37 3.19 6.62
C LEU A 36 -1.76 3.76 6.88
N LEU A 37 -2.75 2.89 7.04
CA LEU A 37 -4.16 3.29 7.06
C LEU A 37 -4.68 3.61 8.46
N ALA A 38 -4.29 2.85 9.48
CA ALA A 38 -4.85 3.01 10.83
C ALA A 38 -4.63 4.43 11.37
N GLY A 39 -5.72 5.13 11.66
CA GLY A 39 -5.69 6.50 12.16
C GLY A 39 -5.41 7.55 11.10
N SER A 40 -5.47 7.20 9.82
CA SER A 40 -5.16 8.11 8.71
C SER A 40 -6.37 8.37 7.83
N THR A 41 -6.30 9.47 7.10
CA THR A 41 -7.27 9.82 6.06
C THR A 41 -6.58 9.73 4.70
N ILE A 42 -7.23 9.10 3.76
CA ILE A 42 -6.74 9.08 2.38
C ILE A 42 -7.61 9.99 1.50
N THR A 43 -7.00 10.54 0.47
CA THR A 43 -7.65 11.32 -0.57
C THR A 43 -7.26 10.74 -1.91
N GLY A 44 -8.23 10.37 -2.71
CA GLY A 44 -7.95 9.72 -3.98
C GLY A 44 -9.10 9.77 -4.96
N SER A 45 -8.99 8.92 -5.97
CA SER A 45 -10.02 8.74 -6.97
C SER A 45 -10.31 7.26 -7.13
N TRP A 46 -11.59 6.94 -7.31
CA TRP A 46 -12.04 5.60 -7.60
C TRP A 46 -12.98 5.64 -8.79
N GLY A 47 -12.57 4.98 -9.88
CA GLY A 47 -13.33 5.03 -11.13
C GLY A 47 -13.50 6.45 -11.70
N GLY A 48 -12.59 7.36 -11.38
CA GLY A 48 -12.65 8.77 -11.79
C GLY A 48 -13.34 9.69 -10.80
N ASP A 49 -14.03 9.15 -9.80
CA ASP A 49 -14.71 9.94 -8.77
C ASP A 49 -13.81 10.17 -7.56
N ARG A 50 -13.71 11.42 -7.14
CA ARG A 50 -12.86 11.78 -6.00
C ARG A 50 -13.57 11.48 -4.68
N TYR A 51 -12.76 11.07 -3.69
CA TYR A 51 -13.25 10.74 -2.35
C TYR A 51 -12.20 11.02 -1.29
N GLN A 52 -12.66 11.10 -0.04
CA GLN A 52 -11.82 10.98 1.15
C GLN A 52 -12.33 9.79 1.97
N GLN A 53 -11.42 9.14 2.68
CA GLN A 53 -11.78 8.01 3.52
C GLN A 53 -10.91 8.00 4.77
N TYR A 54 -11.54 7.85 5.93
CA TYR A 54 -10.87 7.74 7.22
C TYR A 54 -10.92 6.30 7.72
N TYR A 55 -9.80 5.85 8.27
CA TYR A 55 -9.64 4.50 8.81
C TYR A 55 -9.41 4.57 10.30
N ASP A 56 -10.46 4.34 11.08
CA ASP A 56 -10.34 4.32 12.53
C ASP A 56 -9.59 3.05 12.97
N PRO A 57 -8.66 3.15 13.96
CA PRO A 57 -7.97 1.97 14.49
C PRO A 57 -8.91 0.92 15.09
N ASP A 58 -10.16 1.27 15.43
CA ASP A 58 -11.15 0.34 15.95
C ASP A 58 -11.76 -0.58 14.89
N GLY A 59 -11.42 -0.38 13.61
CA GLY A 59 -11.97 -1.17 12.50
C GLY A 59 -13.13 -0.51 11.77
N THR A 60 -13.50 0.71 12.16
CA THR A 60 -14.51 1.50 11.42
C THR A 60 -13.83 2.27 10.30
N THR A 61 -14.50 2.40 9.16
CA THR A 61 -14.04 3.27 8.09
C THR A 61 -15.19 4.14 7.61
N ILE A 62 -14.87 5.38 7.27
CA ILE A 62 -15.84 6.36 6.79
C ILE A 62 -15.42 6.80 5.40
N TYR A 63 -16.27 6.52 4.42
CA TYR A 63 -16.09 6.87 3.03
C TYR A 63 -16.91 8.11 2.71
N LEU A 64 -16.26 9.15 2.21
CA LEU A 64 -16.89 10.42 1.86
C LEU A 64 -16.59 10.74 0.39
N PRO A 65 -17.48 10.37 -0.53
CA PRO A 65 -17.34 10.76 -1.92
C PRO A 65 -17.55 12.26 -2.08
N ASN A 66 -16.93 12.85 -3.08
CA ASN A 66 -17.10 14.27 -3.39
C ASN A 66 -18.54 14.59 -3.77
N GLU A 67 -19.16 13.64 -4.50
CA GLU A 67 -20.58 13.69 -4.87
C GLU A 67 -21.23 12.41 -4.36
N GLY A 68 -22.15 12.56 -3.40
CA GLY A 68 -22.84 11.42 -2.85
C GLY A 68 -22.88 11.42 -1.33
N ARG A 69 -23.37 10.33 -0.79
CA ARG A 69 -23.57 10.20 0.64
C ARG A 69 -22.35 9.59 1.32
N ARG A 70 -22.09 10.09 2.52
CA ARG A 70 -21.16 9.45 3.45
C ARG A 70 -21.61 8.03 3.75
N GLU A 71 -20.69 7.10 3.67
CA GLU A 71 -20.92 5.69 4.02
C GLU A 71 -19.99 5.29 5.15
N GLN A 72 -20.52 4.49 6.08
CA GLN A 72 -19.73 3.88 7.13
C GLN A 72 -19.62 2.39 6.87
N GLY A 73 -18.41 1.86 6.96
CA GLY A 73 -18.15 0.44 6.81
C GLY A 73 -17.18 -0.06 7.86
N GLN A 74 -16.63 -1.22 7.61
CA GLN A 74 -15.61 -1.82 8.44
C GLN A 74 -14.38 -2.12 7.59
N TRP A 75 -13.22 -2.14 8.22
CA TRP A 75 -11.98 -2.49 7.55
C TRP A 75 -11.09 -3.36 8.44
N GLN A 76 -10.30 -4.16 7.82
CA GLN A 76 -9.30 -4.98 8.48
C GLN A 76 -8.22 -5.36 7.47
N VAL A 77 -7.15 -5.94 7.98
CA VAL A 77 -6.08 -6.48 7.15
C VAL A 77 -6.04 -7.99 7.37
N ASN A 78 -6.04 -8.74 6.28
CA ASN A 78 -5.89 -10.19 6.30
C ASN A 78 -4.39 -10.52 6.23
N ALA A 79 -3.80 -10.90 7.37
CA ALA A 79 -2.37 -11.17 7.47
C ALA A 79 -1.93 -12.40 6.66
N GLU A 80 -2.79 -13.41 6.56
CA GLU A 80 -2.48 -14.64 5.82
C GLU A 80 -2.37 -14.40 4.32
N GLN A 81 -3.28 -13.61 3.77
CA GLN A 81 -3.33 -13.31 2.34
C GLN A 81 -2.55 -12.04 1.97
N GLY A 82 -2.21 -11.22 2.95
CA GLY A 82 -1.52 -9.96 2.71
C GLY A 82 -2.37 -8.92 2.00
N VAL A 83 -3.66 -8.87 2.31
CA VAL A 83 -4.62 -8.00 1.64
C VAL A 83 -5.39 -7.14 2.62
N TYR A 84 -5.85 -6.01 2.14
CA TYR A 84 -6.83 -5.16 2.79
C TYR A 84 -8.22 -5.69 2.51
N GLU A 85 -9.09 -5.63 3.52
CA GLU A 85 -10.49 -6.01 3.40
C GLU A 85 -11.37 -4.91 3.96
N SER A 86 -12.44 -4.58 3.24
CA SER A 86 -13.47 -3.68 3.75
C SER A 86 -14.86 -4.23 3.52
N TRP A 87 -15.74 -3.91 4.46
CA TRP A 87 -17.14 -4.33 4.40
C TRP A 87 -18.04 -3.12 4.17
N TRP A 88 -18.96 -3.26 3.24
CA TRP A 88 -19.95 -2.26 2.90
C TRP A 88 -21.31 -2.92 2.80
N ARG A 89 -22.33 -2.16 3.16
CA ARG A 89 -23.70 -2.66 3.12
C ARG A 89 -24.13 -3.15 1.73
N SER A 90 -23.63 -2.49 0.67
CA SER A 90 -23.98 -2.82 -0.71
C SER A 90 -23.26 -4.02 -1.28
N SER A 91 -22.06 -4.35 -0.77
CA SER A 91 -21.20 -5.36 -1.38
C SER A 91 -20.80 -6.50 -0.44
N GLY A 92 -20.89 -6.29 0.88
CA GLY A 92 -20.24 -7.19 1.83
C GLY A 92 -18.73 -6.96 1.83
N TRP A 93 -17.95 -7.98 2.20
CA TRP A 93 -16.49 -7.90 2.22
C TRP A 93 -15.90 -7.89 0.82
N VAL A 94 -15.00 -6.96 0.59
CA VAL A 94 -14.20 -6.85 -0.64
C VAL A 94 -12.73 -6.78 -0.27
N GLN A 95 -11.85 -7.22 -1.16
CA GLN A 95 -10.41 -7.30 -0.93
C GLN A 95 -9.64 -6.49 -1.96
N TYR A 96 -8.60 -5.77 -1.49
CA TYR A 96 -7.71 -5.02 -2.37
C TYR A 96 -6.28 -5.09 -1.85
N THR A 97 -5.33 -4.85 -2.74
CA THR A 97 -3.93 -4.65 -2.38
C THR A 97 -3.52 -3.22 -2.68
N ILE A 98 -2.44 -2.78 -2.05
CA ILE A 98 -1.90 -1.43 -2.23
C ILE A 98 -0.50 -1.54 -2.81
N ARG A 99 -0.21 -0.67 -3.77
CA ARG A 99 1.11 -0.50 -4.35
C ARG A 99 1.67 0.87 -3.98
N ARG A 100 2.96 0.90 -3.62
CA ARG A 100 3.70 2.16 -3.47
C ARG A 100 4.14 2.65 -4.84
N LEU A 101 3.91 3.93 -5.12
CA LEU A 101 4.33 4.56 -6.38
C LEU A 101 5.71 5.21 -6.23
N GLU A 102 6.38 5.42 -7.35
CA GLU A 102 7.72 6.01 -7.38
C GLU A 102 7.76 7.45 -6.84
N ASP A 103 6.66 8.19 -7.00
CA ASP A 103 6.55 9.57 -6.53
C ASP A 103 6.24 9.69 -5.02
N GLY A 104 6.17 8.57 -4.30
CA GLY A 104 5.86 8.51 -2.89
C GLY A 104 4.37 8.41 -2.58
N GLY A 105 3.50 8.40 -3.58
CA GLY A 105 2.08 8.13 -3.43
C GLY A 105 1.77 6.65 -3.42
N TYR A 106 0.49 6.33 -3.40
CA TYR A 106 -0.01 4.96 -3.34
C TYR A 106 -1.13 4.74 -4.33
N ALA A 107 -1.40 3.48 -4.63
CA ALA A 107 -2.54 3.10 -5.45
C ALA A 107 -3.16 1.81 -4.94
N TRP A 108 -4.49 1.77 -4.95
CA TRP A 108 -5.23 0.51 -4.86
C TRP A 108 -5.11 -0.23 -6.18
N ILE A 109 -4.91 -1.53 -6.11
CA ILE A 109 -4.94 -2.37 -7.30
C ILE A 109 -6.37 -2.88 -7.47
N ASN A 110 -7.04 -2.40 -8.51
CA ASN A 110 -8.40 -2.76 -8.87
C ASN A 110 -8.40 -3.46 -10.23
N GLY A 111 -8.17 -4.78 -10.22
CA GLY A 111 -7.97 -5.53 -11.46
C GLY A 111 -6.70 -5.05 -12.17
N ASP A 112 -6.86 -4.57 -13.40
CA ASP A 112 -5.78 -3.98 -14.21
C ASP A 112 -5.65 -2.46 -14.03
N ARG A 113 -6.45 -1.86 -13.15
CA ARG A 113 -6.47 -0.41 -12.89
C ARG A 113 -5.76 -0.08 -11.59
N LEU A 114 -5.07 1.05 -11.60
CA LEU A 114 -4.48 1.66 -10.41
C LEU A 114 -5.34 2.84 -9.99
N GLU A 115 -5.90 2.76 -8.78
CA GLU A 115 -6.69 3.85 -8.21
C GLU A 115 -5.82 4.60 -7.20
N MET A 116 -5.29 5.76 -7.62
CA MET A 116 -4.27 6.49 -6.86
C MET A 116 -4.86 7.24 -5.67
N PHE A 117 -4.08 7.31 -4.58
CA PHE A 117 -4.45 8.08 -3.40
C PHE A 117 -3.20 8.62 -2.67
N THR A 118 -3.42 9.61 -1.84
CA THR A 118 -2.44 10.16 -0.91
C THR A 118 -2.93 9.98 0.52
N VAL A 119 -2.03 10.03 1.48
CA VAL A 119 -2.32 9.76 2.90
C VAL A 119 -1.98 10.97 3.74
N SER A 120 -2.87 11.31 4.67
CA SER A 120 -2.66 12.32 5.70
C SER A 120 -2.90 11.70 7.06
N ASP A 121 -2.08 12.07 8.04
CA ASP A 121 -2.24 11.60 9.42
C ASP A 121 -3.52 12.16 10.05
N GLY A 122 -4.15 11.34 10.89
CA GLY A 122 -5.30 11.74 11.66
C GLY A 122 -6.59 11.78 10.86
N ARG A 123 -7.66 12.15 11.55
CA ARG A 123 -8.98 12.28 10.96
C ARG A 123 -9.11 13.67 10.32
N GLN A 124 -9.12 13.72 9.00
CA GLN A 124 -9.21 14.95 8.21
C GLN A 124 -10.59 15.14 7.56
N ILE A 125 -11.56 14.29 7.90
CA ILE A 125 -12.94 14.41 7.45
C ILE A 125 -13.83 14.84 8.61
N GLU A 126 -14.93 15.54 8.32
CA GLU A 126 -15.91 15.98 9.31
C GLU A 126 -17.07 15.00 9.47
#